data_2d3000189a85ccefb5a6042134a8e343
#
_entry.id   2d3000189a85ccefb5a6042134a8e343
#
_cell.length_a   1.000
_cell.length_b   1.000
_cell.length_c   1.000
_cell.angle_alpha   90.00
_cell.angle_beta   90.00
_cell.angle_gamma   90.00
#
_symmetry.space_group_name_H-M   'P 1'
#
loop_
_entity.id
_entity.type
_entity.pdbx_description
1 polymer ?
#
loop_
_entity_poly.entity_id
_entity_poly.type
_entity_poly.pdbx_seq_one_letter_code
_entity_poly.pdbx_strand_id
1 'polypeptide(L)'
;MGSFMWSNNDYTQWQSCAIGGGDGATIINQGNRFIAPDGACKEVTNMRQVPQSVWRKWTWRSEGDLLLNGAYFRESGNPHCAKTYKGPPLIPAQPASTVAQLTKYVGAYLGCKVGFPC
;
A
#
# COMPACT_ATOMS: atom_id res chain seq x y z
N MET A 1 -12.53 -5.74 14.26
CA MET A 1 -11.56 -5.82 13.16
C MET A 1 -11.23 -4.42 12.67
N GLY A 2 -9.96 -4.16 12.38
CA GLY A 2 -9.49 -2.84 12.00
C GLY A 2 -9.72 -2.53 10.52
N SER A 3 -9.98 -1.26 10.23
CA SER A 3 -9.92 -0.70 8.88
C SER A 3 -8.69 0.20 8.79
N PHE A 4 -7.92 0.02 7.73
CA PHE A 4 -6.69 0.77 7.49
C PHE A 4 -6.79 1.47 6.15
N MET A 5 -6.44 2.75 6.14
CA MET A 5 -6.32 3.52 4.91
C MET A 5 -4.90 4.04 4.78
N TRP A 6 -4.28 3.76 3.66
CA TRP A 6 -2.93 4.20 3.32
C TRP A 6 -2.97 5.03 2.07
N SER A 7 -2.45 6.25 2.18
CA SER A 7 -2.46 7.18 1.05
C SER A 7 -1.12 7.88 0.87
N ASN A 8 -0.78 8.10 -0.37
CA ASN A 8 0.40 8.85 -0.84
C ASN A 8 1.75 8.35 -0.30
N ASN A 9 1.87 7.03 -0.10
CA ASN A 9 3.13 6.38 0.24
C ASN A 9 3.86 5.89 -1.01
N ASP A 10 5.18 5.77 -0.89
CA ASP A 10 6.05 5.23 -1.93
C ASP A 10 6.64 3.89 -1.49
N TYR A 11 6.32 2.84 -2.23
CA TYR A 11 6.76 1.47 -1.93
C TYR A 11 7.66 0.97 -3.03
N THR A 12 8.89 0.60 -2.67
CA THR A 12 9.88 0.10 -3.61
C THR A 12 10.62 -1.10 -3.02
N GLN A 13 11.16 -1.96 -3.88
CA GLN A 13 12.10 -3.02 -3.52
C GLN A 13 11.63 -3.98 -2.41
N TRP A 14 10.34 -4.29 -2.35
CA TRP A 14 9.87 -5.31 -1.41
C TRP A 14 10.37 -6.70 -1.78
N GLN A 15 10.57 -7.55 -0.81
CA GLN A 15 11.05 -8.93 -1.02
C GLN A 15 9.92 -9.95 -1.16
N SER A 16 8.86 -9.80 -0.40
CA SER A 16 7.73 -10.74 -0.39
C SER A 16 6.44 -10.06 -0.85
N CYS A 17 6.03 -9.01 -0.16
CA CYS A 17 4.88 -8.16 -0.51
C CYS A 17 5.14 -6.74 0.02
N ALA A 18 4.44 -5.77 -0.54
CA ALA A 18 4.48 -4.39 -0.04
C ALA A 18 3.44 -4.18 1.08
N ILE A 19 2.28 -4.80 0.93
CA ILE A 19 1.15 -4.69 1.86
C ILE A 19 0.80 -6.08 2.37
N GLY A 20 0.88 -6.27 3.66
CA GLY A 20 0.49 -7.50 4.34
C GLY A 20 -0.61 -7.28 5.36
N GLY A 21 -1.42 -8.29 5.59
CA GLY A 21 -2.48 -8.28 6.58
C GLY A 21 -3.15 -9.64 6.67
N GLY A 22 -4.18 -9.74 7.50
CA GLY A 22 -4.92 -10.98 7.72
C GLY A 22 -6.19 -10.76 8.52
N ASP A 23 -6.82 -11.83 8.94
CA ASP A 23 -7.97 -11.87 9.85
C ASP A 23 -9.14 -10.93 9.48
N GLY A 24 -9.42 -10.80 8.19
CA GLY A 24 -10.53 -10.01 7.70
C GLY A 24 -10.35 -8.50 7.81
N ALA A 25 -9.11 -8.02 7.95
CA ALA A 25 -8.85 -6.57 7.93
C ALA A 25 -9.35 -5.93 6.63
N THR A 26 -9.92 -4.75 6.74
CA THR A 26 -10.23 -3.90 5.59
C THR A 26 -9.05 -3.00 5.30
N ILE A 27 -8.51 -3.08 4.09
CA ILE A 27 -7.37 -2.29 3.64
C ILE A 27 -7.76 -1.52 2.39
N ILE A 28 -7.62 -0.20 2.44
CA ILE A 28 -7.89 0.70 1.32
C ILE A 28 -6.63 1.50 1.05
N ASN A 29 -6.07 1.32 -0.14
CA ASN A 29 -4.94 2.10 -0.63
C ASN A 29 -5.44 3.16 -1.59
N GLN A 30 -4.95 4.39 -1.44
CA GLN A 30 -5.36 5.52 -2.27
C GLN A 30 -4.17 6.36 -2.69
N GLY A 31 -3.93 6.45 -3.99
CA GLY A 31 -2.92 7.34 -4.55
C GLY A 31 -1.48 7.02 -4.12
N ASN A 32 -1.16 5.76 -3.81
CA ASN A 32 0.20 5.32 -3.52
C ASN A 32 0.97 5.01 -4.81
N ARG A 33 2.29 4.98 -4.72
CA ARG A 33 3.16 4.51 -5.79
C ARG A 33 3.82 3.20 -5.38
N PHE A 34 3.69 2.18 -6.24
CA PHE A 34 4.31 0.87 -6.06
C PHE A 34 5.22 0.57 -7.24
N ILE A 35 6.52 0.47 -6.99
CA ILE A 35 7.50 0.05 -7.98
C ILE A 35 7.97 -1.35 -7.63
N ALA A 36 7.52 -2.35 -8.37
CA ALA A 36 7.91 -3.73 -8.11
C ALA A 36 9.42 -3.94 -8.31
N PRO A 37 10.05 -4.83 -7.53
CA PRO A 37 11.43 -5.21 -7.75
C PRO A 37 11.60 -5.92 -9.10
N ASP A 38 12.84 -6.02 -9.60
CA ASP A 38 13.12 -6.67 -10.89
C ASP A 38 12.93 -8.19 -10.86
N GLY A 39 12.84 -8.82 -9.73
CA GLY A 39 12.59 -10.25 -9.58
C GLY A 39 11.14 -10.67 -9.79
N ALA A 40 10.79 -11.84 -9.26
CA ALA A 40 9.46 -12.45 -9.41
C ALA A 40 8.38 -11.86 -8.49
N CYS A 41 8.75 -11.07 -7.47
CA CYS A 41 7.82 -10.58 -6.44
C CYS A 41 7.06 -9.33 -6.90
N LYS A 42 6.17 -9.48 -7.87
CA LYS A 42 5.39 -8.38 -8.46
C LYS A 42 4.09 -8.06 -7.72
N GLU A 43 3.58 -8.98 -6.92
CA GLU A 43 2.36 -8.76 -6.14
C GLU A 43 2.60 -7.76 -5.01
N VAL A 44 1.77 -6.72 -4.95
CA VAL A 44 1.77 -5.74 -3.84
C VAL A 44 1.23 -6.36 -2.57
N THR A 45 0.15 -7.14 -2.68
CA THR A 45 -0.52 -7.82 -1.57
C THR A 45 0.15 -9.16 -1.22
N ASN A 46 -0.19 -9.74 -0.07
CA ASN A 46 0.31 -11.05 0.32
C ASN A 46 -0.67 -12.20 0.00
N MET A 47 -1.64 -12.00 -0.86
CA MET A 47 -2.71 -12.97 -1.11
C MET A 47 -2.22 -14.27 -1.75
N ARG A 48 -1.08 -14.25 -2.48
CA ARG A 48 -0.45 -15.48 -3.02
C ARG A 48 -0.02 -16.47 -1.94
N GLN A 49 0.17 -15.99 -0.71
CA GLN A 49 0.60 -16.80 0.42
C GLN A 49 -0.58 -17.35 1.23
N VAL A 50 -1.80 -17.03 0.84
CA VAL A 50 -3.02 -17.36 1.55
C VAL A 50 -4.01 -18.05 0.61
N PRO A 51 -4.71 -19.10 1.03
CA PRO A 51 -5.74 -19.74 0.21
C PRO A 51 -6.82 -18.76 -0.22
N GLN A 52 -7.30 -18.89 -1.46
CA GLN A 52 -8.35 -18.01 -1.98
C GLN A 52 -9.65 -18.06 -1.15
N SER A 53 -9.99 -19.23 -0.60
CA SER A 53 -11.13 -19.39 0.30
C SER A 53 -11.08 -18.50 1.53
N VAL A 54 -9.89 -18.06 1.91
CA VAL A 54 -9.63 -17.16 3.04
C VAL A 54 -9.65 -15.72 2.59
N TRP A 55 -8.74 -15.32 1.68
CA TRP A 55 -8.60 -13.90 1.31
C TRP A 55 -9.79 -13.34 0.53
N ARG A 56 -10.58 -14.15 -0.16
CA ARG A 56 -11.83 -13.68 -0.82
C ARG A 56 -12.83 -13.06 0.16
N LYS A 57 -12.70 -13.34 1.44
CA LYS A 57 -13.54 -12.78 2.51
C LYS A 57 -13.01 -11.44 3.03
N TRP A 58 -11.80 -11.07 2.65
CA TRP A 58 -11.19 -9.80 3.02
C TRP A 58 -11.75 -8.68 2.14
N THR A 59 -11.54 -7.45 2.57
CA THR A 59 -11.88 -6.28 1.76
C THR A 59 -10.63 -5.43 1.57
N TRP A 60 -9.93 -5.69 0.46
CA TRP A 60 -8.70 -5.01 0.10
C TRP A 60 -8.88 -4.34 -1.25
N ARG A 61 -8.70 -3.01 -1.27
CA ARG A 61 -8.97 -2.18 -2.45
C ARG A 61 -7.79 -1.26 -2.75
N SER A 62 -7.58 -1.03 -4.04
CA SER A 62 -6.60 -0.08 -4.58
C SER A 62 -7.36 0.96 -5.39
N GLU A 63 -7.21 2.22 -5.04
CA GLU A 63 -7.91 3.33 -5.68
C GLU A 63 -6.90 4.40 -6.12
N GLY A 64 -6.73 4.56 -7.43
CA GLY A 64 -5.83 5.56 -7.98
C GLY A 64 -4.35 5.34 -7.65
N ASP A 65 -3.94 4.13 -7.29
CA ASP A 65 -2.54 3.77 -7.08
C ASP A 65 -1.79 3.69 -8.42
N LEU A 66 -0.52 4.05 -8.39
CA LEU A 66 0.40 3.94 -9.54
C LEU A 66 1.21 2.65 -9.39
N LEU A 67 0.99 1.71 -10.29
CA LEU A 67 1.61 0.39 -10.28
C LEU A 67 2.64 0.30 -11.40
N LEU A 68 3.92 0.20 -11.06
CA LEU A 68 5.05 0.26 -11.99
C LEU A 68 5.88 -1.02 -11.96
N ASN A 69 6.61 -1.27 -13.03
CA ASN A 69 7.49 -2.42 -13.21
C ASN A 69 6.79 -3.77 -13.03
N GLY A 70 5.55 -3.88 -13.54
CA GLY A 70 4.75 -5.10 -13.43
C GLY A 70 4.07 -5.32 -12.06
N ALA A 71 4.12 -4.33 -11.16
CA ALA A 71 3.40 -4.41 -9.90
C ALA A 71 1.90 -4.60 -10.13
N TYR A 72 1.26 -5.44 -9.32
CA TYR A 72 -0.19 -5.59 -9.34
C TYR A 72 -0.74 -5.73 -7.93
N PHE A 73 -1.93 -5.20 -7.73
CA PHE A 73 -2.68 -5.28 -6.49
C PHE A 73 -3.81 -6.30 -6.66
N ARG A 74 -3.87 -7.33 -5.81
CA ARG A 74 -4.95 -8.31 -5.84
C ARG A 74 -6.07 -7.82 -4.94
N GLU A 75 -7.19 -7.48 -5.56
CA GLU A 75 -8.34 -6.91 -4.86
C GLU A 75 -9.33 -7.98 -4.40
N SER A 76 -10.05 -7.67 -3.32
CA SER A 76 -11.11 -8.52 -2.77
C SER A 76 -12.17 -7.67 -2.07
N GLY A 77 -13.37 -8.25 -1.88
CA GLY A 77 -14.45 -7.66 -1.11
C GLY A 77 -15.20 -6.52 -1.81
N ASN A 78 -15.82 -5.66 -1.02
CA ASN A 78 -16.69 -4.60 -1.52
C ASN A 78 -15.92 -3.52 -2.27
N PRO A 79 -16.18 -3.28 -3.57
CA PRO A 79 -15.52 -2.24 -4.35
C PRO A 79 -15.82 -0.81 -3.89
N HIS A 80 -16.83 -0.62 -3.06
CA HIS A 80 -17.25 0.69 -2.57
C HIS A 80 -16.98 0.88 -1.08
N CYS A 81 -16.10 0.09 -0.49
CA CYS A 81 -15.86 0.12 0.96
C CYS A 81 -15.39 1.49 1.48
N ALA A 82 -14.65 2.26 0.69
CA ALA A 82 -14.25 3.61 1.06
C ALA A 82 -15.44 4.56 1.28
N LYS A 83 -16.52 4.38 0.50
CA LYS A 83 -17.75 5.18 0.63
C LYS A 83 -18.58 4.82 1.85
N THR A 84 -18.39 3.63 2.38
CA THR A 84 -19.12 3.14 3.56
C THR A 84 -18.32 3.29 4.86
N TYR A 85 -17.12 3.85 4.77
CA TYR A 85 -16.27 4.10 5.93
C TYR A 85 -16.94 5.09 6.90
N LYS A 86 -17.02 4.69 8.17
CA LYS A 86 -17.66 5.47 9.26
C LYS A 86 -16.65 5.96 10.31
N GLY A 87 -15.39 6.01 9.98
CA GLY A 87 -14.34 6.50 10.88
C GLY A 87 -14.18 8.02 10.86
N PRO A 88 -13.05 8.52 11.43
CA PRO A 88 -12.70 9.94 11.35
C PRO A 88 -12.64 10.44 9.91
N PRO A 89 -12.80 11.74 9.65
CA PRO A 89 -12.71 12.31 8.31
C PRO A 89 -11.40 11.87 7.61
N LEU A 90 -11.52 11.39 6.38
CA LEU A 90 -10.37 10.95 5.59
C LEU A 90 -9.73 12.17 4.91
N ILE A 91 -8.40 12.24 4.95
CA ILE A 91 -7.65 13.20 4.16
C ILE A 91 -7.69 12.72 2.70
N PRO A 92 -8.17 13.54 1.75
CA PRO A 92 -8.17 13.15 0.33
C PRO A 92 -6.76 12.84 -0.15
N ALA A 93 -6.60 11.70 -0.83
CA ALA A 93 -5.33 11.34 -1.42
C ALA A 93 -4.98 12.29 -2.58
N GLN A 94 -3.72 12.70 -2.66
CA GLN A 94 -3.17 13.36 -3.84
C GLN A 94 -3.01 12.36 -4.99
N PRO A 95 -2.97 12.81 -6.26
CA PRO A 95 -2.68 11.89 -7.37
C PRO A 95 -1.38 11.12 -7.14
N ALA A 96 -1.39 9.81 -7.43
CA ALA A 96 -0.23 8.94 -7.22
C ALA A 96 1.01 9.39 -8.02
N SER A 97 0.82 10.08 -9.14
CA SER A 97 1.90 10.69 -9.92
C SER A 97 2.72 11.72 -9.16
N THR A 98 2.19 12.30 -8.09
CA THR A 98 2.88 13.30 -7.25
C THR A 98 3.68 12.68 -6.11
N VAL A 99 3.52 11.37 -5.85
CA VAL A 99 4.10 10.69 -4.68
C VAL A 99 5.62 10.81 -4.63
N ALA A 100 6.32 10.64 -5.74
CA ALA A 100 7.77 10.78 -5.78
C ALA A 100 8.25 12.15 -5.27
N GLN A 101 7.52 13.22 -5.60
CA GLN A 101 7.83 14.56 -5.13
C GLN A 101 7.42 14.76 -3.66
N LEU A 102 6.25 14.27 -3.27
CA LEU A 102 5.77 14.36 -1.88
C LEU A 102 6.69 13.65 -0.89
N THR A 103 7.28 12.52 -1.30
CA THR A 103 8.11 11.68 -0.44
C THR A 103 9.62 11.95 -0.58
N LYS A 104 10.02 12.92 -1.37
CA LYS A 104 11.42 13.19 -1.69
C LYS A 104 12.32 13.39 -0.46
N TYR A 105 11.80 13.97 0.60
CA TYR A 105 12.55 14.29 1.81
C TYR A 105 12.01 13.56 3.06
N VAL A 106 11.16 12.56 2.91
CA VAL A 106 10.63 11.77 4.03
C VAL A 106 11.55 10.58 4.32
N GLY A 107 11.50 10.11 5.56
CA GLY A 107 12.28 8.97 6.02
C GLY A 107 13.43 9.37 6.94
N ALA A 108 14.38 8.45 7.14
CA ALA A 108 15.54 8.72 7.96
C ALA A 108 16.40 9.83 7.34
N TYR A 109 16.98 10.67 8.19
CA TYR A 109 17.88 11.73 7.74
C TYR A 109 19.14 11.14 7.10
N LEU A 110 19.28 11.30 5.80
CA LEU A 110 20.35 10.70 5.01
C LEU A 110 21.72 11.38 5.21
N GLY A 111 21.76 12.51 5.91
CA GLY A 111 23.00 13.22 6.27
C GLY A 111 23.66 12.74 7.56
N CYS A 112 23.04 11.80 8.26
CA CYS A 112 23.57 11.25 9.50
C CYS A 112 24.90 10.52 9.25
N LYS A 113 25.90 10.78 10.10
CA LYS A 113 27.19 10.07 10.11
C LYS A 113 27.24 9.14 11.32
N VAL A 114 27.75 7.92 11.11
CA VAL A 114 27.92 6.94 12.20
C VAL A 114 28.78 7.56 13.32
N GLY A 115 28.29 7.47 14.56
CA GLY A 115 28.98 8.01 15.74
C GLY A 115 28.73 9.50 16.04
N PHE A 116 27.87 10.17 15.28
CA PHE A 116 27.50 11.57 15.52
C PHE A 116 25.99 11.70 15.72
N PRO A 117 25.51 12.61 16.58
CA PRO A 117 24.09 12.92 16.69
C PRO A 117 23.52 13.42 15.36
N CYS A 118 22.29 13.05 15.06
CA CYS A 118 21.53 13.62 13.96
C CYS A 118 20.64 14.77 14.53
#